data_46c0beddc7cb660e433f228181f3e528
#
_entry.id   46c0beddc7cb660e433f228181f3e528
#
_cell.length_a   1.000
_cell.length_b   1.000
_cell.length_c   1.000
_cell.angle_alpha   90.00
_cell.angle_beta   90.00
_cell.angle_gamma   90.00
#
_symmetry.space_group_name_H-M   'P 1'
#
loop_
_entity.id
_entity.type
_entity.pdbx_description
1 polymer ?
#
loop_
_entity_poly.entity_id
_entity_poly.type
_entity_poly.pdbx_seq_one_letter_code
_entity_poly.pdbx_strand_id
1 'polypeptide(L)'
;MEIIWDKIKTDEYEENQNICVLSRFVLNNNIGDATNMKEYLSYDMLNSMGIVIPGYAYANVKMNDKPWGFYLAVEAIDEDFLERNYKSLEGNLYKVESQNMQNPREYNSYEEMLKNFSGEAYGGNLVYTDDDISSYADIFDYTILNRTSNVDKYRLINILKNLSEKKELENCIDVDEVLRYFAVNSFLVNLDSTVGPINYTDYIYNVY
;
A
#
# COMPACT_ATOMS: atom_id res chain seq x y z
N MET A 1 21.35 1.05 8.34
CA MET A 1 21.71 -0.31 7.86
C MET A 1 22.07 -0.16 6.38
N GLU A 2 23.33 -0.32 6.07
CA GLU A 2 23.84 -0.21 4.70
C GLU A 2 23.58 -1.54 4.01
N ILE A 3 22.66 -1.60 3.05
CA ILE A 3 22.49 -2.79 2.23
C ILE A 3 23.53 -2.70 1.12
N ILE A 4 24.67 -3.36 1.32
CA ILE A 4 25.68 -3.52 0.27
C ILE A 4 25.18 -4.65 -0.65
N TRP A 5 24.66 -4.27 -1.81
CA TRP A 5 24.27 -5.20 -2.86
C TRP A 5 25.52 -5.71 -3.57
N ASP A 6 26.12 -6.78 -3.06
CA ASP A 6 27.20 -7.46 -3.74
C ASP A 6 26.62 -8.53 -4.67
N LYS A 7 26.51 -8.16 -5.94
CA LYS A 7 26.28 -9.03 -7.12
C LYS A 7 24.98 -9.82 -7.20
N ILE A 8 23.97 -9.20 -7.80
CA ILE A 8 23.04 -10.00 -8.62
C ILE A 8 23.78 -10.36 -9.91
N LYS A 9 24.29 -11.56 -10.01
CA LYS A 9 24.75 -12.14 -11.29
C LYS A 9 23.53 -12.75 -11.96
N THR A 10 23.00 -12.08 -12.98
CA THR A 10 21.89 -12.59 -13.81
C THR A 10 22.41 -13.30 -15.05
N ASP A 11 23.31 -14.26 -14.91
CA ASP A 11 23.69 -15.11 -16.03
C ASP A 11 22.73 -16.30 -16.23
N GLU A 12 21.87 -16.59 -15.25
CA GLU A 12 20.74 -17.52 -15.34
C GLU A 12 19.59 -16.98 -14.48
N TYR A 13 18.38 -16.97 -15.03
CA TYR A 13 17.15 -16.66 -14.28
C TYR A 13 16.84 -17.85 -13.37
N GLU A 14 17.24 -17.77 -12.11
CA GLU A 14 16.82 -18.72 -11.08
C GLU A 14 15.51 -18.21 -10.44
N GLU A 15 14.43 -18.97 -10.63
CA GLU A 15 13.22 -18.83 -9.81
C GLU A 15 13.64 -19.07 -8.36
N ASN A 16 13.38 -18.12 -7.45
CA ASN A 16 13.69 -18.15 -6.01
C ASN A 16 15.00 -17.48 -5.57
N GLN A 17 15.46 -16.45 -6.23
CA GLN A 17 16.52 -15.60 -5.65
C GLN A 17 15.94 -14.68 -4.57
N ASN A 18 16.33 -14.91 -3.33
CA ASN A 18 15.97 -14.04 -2.21
C ASN A 18 17.13 -13.10 -1.90
N ILE A 19 16.84 -11.81 -1.81
CA ILE A 19 17.80 -10.80 -1.40
C ILE A 19 17.50 -10.44 0.05
N CYS A 20 18.36 -10.84 0.97
CA CYS A 20 18.21 -10.57 2.41
C CYS A 20 16.82 -10.96 2.95
N VAL A 21 16.29 -12.14 2.52
CA VAL A 21 14.97 -12.65 2.91
C VAL A 21 13.79 -11.98 2.16
N LEU A 22 14.05 -11.07 1.24
CA LEU A 22 13.00 -10.45 0.41
C LEU A 22 12.91 -11.14 -0.95
N SER A 23 11.73 -11.60 -1.32
CA SER A 23 11.45 -12.14 -2.66
C SER A 23 11.19 -11.04 -3.66
N ARG A 24 10.58 -9.93 -3.22
CA ARG A 24 10.24 -8.78 -4.07
C ARG A 24 10.45 -7.45 -3.35
N PHE A 25 10.86 -6.45 -4.12
CA PHE A 25 10.95 -5.05 -3.69
C PHE A 25 10.74 -4.11 -4.87
N VAL A 26 10.40 -2.88 -4.56
CA VAL A 26 10.21 -1.78 -5.53
C VAL A 26 11.39 -0.82 -5.41
N LEU A 27 11.89 -0.34 -6.54
CA LEU A 27 12.86 0.74 -6.59
C LEU A 27 12.15 2.04 -6.98
N ASN A 28 11.93 2.92 -6.00
CA ASN A 28 11.34 4.22 -6.24
C ASN A 28 12.44 5.23 -6.57
N ASN A 29 12.32 5.88 -7.72
CA ASN A 29 13.28 6.89 -8.19
C ASN A 29 13.01 8.29 -7.62
N ASN A 30 12.01 8.45 -6.75
CA ASN A 30 11.62 9.71 -6.10
C ASN A 30 11.38 10.87 -7.09
N ILE A 31 10.81 10.60 -8.27
CA ILE A 31 10.69 11.56 -9.37
C ILE A 31 10.01 12.89 -8.98
N GLY A 32 9.12 12.87 -7.99
CA GLY A 32 8.41 14.05 -7.46
C GLY A 32 9.11 14.72 -6.27
N ASP A 33 10.26 14.21 -5.82
CA ASP A 33 10.94 14.68 -4.62
C ASP A 33 12.42 14.97 -4.86
N ALA A 34 12.73 16.25 -5.10
CA ALA A 34 14.11 16.71 -5.30
C ALA A 34 15.03 16.47 -4.08
N THR A 35 14.46 16.20 -2.90
CA THR A 35 15.22 15.91 -1.68
C THR A 35 15.54 14.43 -1.53
N ASN A 36 14.78 13.56 -2.18
CA ASN A 36 14.79 12.10 -2.02
C ASN A 36 14.48 11.65 -0.57
N MET A 37 13.86 12.49 0.25
CA MET A 37 13.67 12.23 1.67
C MET A 37 12.22 12.03 2.09
N LYS A 38 11.25 12.49 1.30
CA LYS A 38 9.84 12.53 1.72
C LYS A 38 9.32 11.13 2.07
N GLU A 39 9.46 10.19 1.15
CA GLU A 39 8.98 8.83 1.37
C GLU A 39 9.73 8.13 2.50
N TYR A 40 11.07 8.28 2.54
CA TYR A 40 11.89 7.74 3.62
C TYR A 40 11.43 8.23 5.00
N LEU A 41 11.26 9.56 5.14
CA LEU A 41 10.82 10.17 6.40
C LEU A 41 9.37 9.79 6.75
N SER A 42 8.52 9.58 5.76
CA SER A 42 7.15 9.12 5.98
C SER A 42 7.13 7.72 6.61
N TYR A 43 7.94 6.79 6.08
CA TYR A 43 8.10 5.47 6.69
C TYR A 43 8.71 5.55 8.10
N ASP A 44 9.71 6.40 8.29
CA ASP A 44 10.35 6.58 9.59
C ASP A 44 9.36 7.10 10.65
N MET A 45 8.49 8.04 10.28
CA MET A 45 7.43 8.55 11.14
C MET A 45 6.38 7.49 11.47
N LEU A 46 5.89 6.75 10.47
CA LEU A 46 4.92 5.65 10.66
C LEU A 46 5.51 4.59 11.60
N ASN A 47 6.76 4.18 11.38
CA ASN A 47 7.47 3.24 12.23
C ASN A 47 7.62 3.73 13.67
N SER A 48 7.96 5.01 13.84
CA SER A 48 8.10 5.63 15.17
C SER A 48 6.79 5.67 15.94
N MET A 49 5.68 5.68 15.23
CA MET A 49 4.32 5.57 15.80
C MET A 49 3.88 4.11 16.00
N GLY A 50 4.75 3.14 15.74
CA GLY A 50 4.46 1.72 15.91
C GLY A 50 3.48 1.15 14.86
N ILE A 51 3.38 1.78 13.71
CA ILE A 51 2.61 1.26 12.58
C ILE A 51 3.47 0.27 11.81
N VAL A 52 2.88 -0.84 11.41
CA VAL A 52 3.56 -1.84 10.60
C VAL A 52 3.82 -1.29 9.20
N ILE A 53 5.09 -1.28 8.80
CA ILE A 53 5.54 -0.74 7.52
C ILE A 53 6.42 -1.73 6.76
N PRO A 54 6.53 -1.59 5.42
CA PRO A 54 7.51 -2.35 4.64
C PRO A 54 8.94 -1.97 5.04
N GLY A 55 9.87 -2.90 4.84
CA GLY A 55 11.29 -2.59 4.93
C GLY A 55 11.69 -1.58 3.87
N TYR A 56 12.55 -0.62 4.20
CA TYR A 56 12.98 0.41 3.26
C TYR A 56 14.43 0.81 3.49
N ALA A 57 15.14 1.13 2.40
CA ALA A 57 16.51 1.61 2.47
C ALA A 57 16.90 2.35 1.18
N TYR A 58 17.83 3.29 1.28
CA TYR A 58 18.43 3.86 0.08
C TYR A 58 19.34 2.87 -0.64
N ALA A 59 19.28 2.89 -1.97
CA ALA A 59 20.06 2.02 -2.83
C ALA A 59 20.74 2.81 -3.96
N ASN A 60 22.04 2.60 -4.14
CA ASN A 60 22.74 2.98 -5.34
C ASN A 60 22.71 1.83 -6.32
N VAL A 61 21.96 1.97 -7.41
CA VAL A 61 21.79 0.92 -8.40
C VAL A 61 22.86 1.03 -9.48
N LYS A 62 23.47 -0.11 -9.81
CA LYS A 62 24.36 -0.25 -10.96
C LYS A 62 23.79 -1.30 -11.91
N MET A 63 23.92 -1.07 -13.21
CA MET A 63 23.55 -2.02 -14.23
C MET A 63 24.76 -2.25 -15.13
N ASN A 64 25.21 -3.50 -15.24
CA ASN A 64 26.45 -3.88 -15.99
C ASN A 64 27.65 -3.01 -15.54
N ASP A 65 27.88 -2.91 -14.23
CA ASP A 65 28.94 -2.13 -13.58
C ASP A 65 28.89 -0.61 -13.80
N LYS A 66 27.88 -0.10 -14.50
CA LYS A 66 27.67 1.33 -14.70
C LYS A 66 26.68 1.89 -13.68
N PRO A 67 26.95 3.05 -13.06
CA PRO A 67 25.98 3.72 -12.22
C PRO A 67 24.67 3.93 -12.99
N TRP A 68 23.55 3.48 -12.41
CA TRP A 68 22.21 3.64 -12.98
C TRP A 68 21.43 4.74 -12.29
N GLY A 69 21.47 4.80 -10.95
CA GLY A 69 20.80 5.85 -10.20
C GLY A 69 20.74 5.58 -8.70
N PHE A 70 20.21 6.58 -8.00
CA PHE A 70 19.89 6.54 -6.58
C PHE A 70 18.40 6.35 -6.39
N TYR A 71 18.01 5.36 -5.59
CA TYR A 71 16.64 4.93 -5.40
C TYR A 71 16.34 4.71 -3.93
N LEU A 72 15.06 4.76 -3.56
CA LEU A 72 14.55 4.15 -2.35
C LEU A 72 14.07 2.74 -2.70
N ALA A 73 14.71 1.74 -2.14
CA ALA A 73 14.26 0.35 -2.22
C ALA A 73 13.24 0.11 -1.11
N VAL A 74 12.06 -0.36 -1.47
CA VAL A 74 10.95 -0.62 -0.56
C VAL A 74 10.49 -2.06 -0.74
N GLU A 75 10.36 -2.80 0.36
CA GLU A 75 9.82 -4.15 0.36
C GLU A 75 8.43 -4.18 -0.26
N ALA A 76 8.13 -5.17 -1.09
CA ALA A 76 6.78 -5.38 -1.56
C ALA A 76 5.89 -5.87 -0.42
N ILE A 77 4.67 -5.33 -0.34
CA ILE A 77 3.67 -5.80 0.63
C ILE A 77 3.01 -7.05 0.06
N ASP A 78 3.52 -8.21 0.47
CA ASP A 78 3.11 -9.53 0.02
C ASP A 78 3.18 -10.58 1.15
N GLU A 79 3.29 -11.85 0.81
CA GLU A 79 3.35 -12.94 1.79
C GLU A 79 4.57 -12.83 2.71
N ASP A 80 5.75 -12.47 2.18
CA ASP A 80 6.96 -12.32 2.99
C ASP A 80 6.82 -11.18 4.02
N PHE A 81 6.21 -10.06 3.60
CA PHE A 81 5.88 -8.95 4.49
C PHE A 81 4.94 -9.39 5.61
N LEU A 82 3.90 -10.15 5.29
CA LEU A 82 2.95 -10.64 6.28
C LEU A 82 3.58 -11.62 7.26
N GLU A 83 4.35 -12.59 6.75
CA GLU A 83 5.03 -13.57 7.60
C GLU A 83 6.00 -12.90 8.57
N ARG A 84 6.75 -11.91 8.09
CA ARG A 84 7.72 -11.17 8.92
C ARG A 84 7.05 -10.38 10.03
N ASN A 85 5.93 -9.72 9.74
CA ASN A 85 5.29 -8.80 10.69
C ASN A 85 4.22 -9.47 11.55
N TYR A 86 3.40 -10.33 10.97
CA TYR A 86 2.24 -10.93 11.65
C TYR A 86 2.45 -12.40 12.01
N LYS A 87 3.53 -13.03 11.49
CA LYS A 87 3.86 -14.46 11.73
C LYS A 87 2.72 -15.41 11.37
N SER A 88 1.84 -14.98 10.52
CA SER A 88 0.69 -15.72 10.04
C SER A 88 0.31 -15.28 8.63
N LEU A 89 -0.10 -16.24 7.81
CA LEU A 89 -0.66 -16.03 6.49
C LEU A 89 -2.16 -16.36 6.46
N GLU A 90 -2.80 -16.52 7.61
CA GLU A 90 -4.20 -16.95 7.69
C GLU A 90 -5.18 -15.82 7.34
N GLY A 91 -4.77 -14.57 7.30
CA GLY A 91 -5.60 -13.44 6.94
C GLY A 91 -5.72 -13.21 5.42
N ASN A 92 -6.48 -12.18 5.06
CA ASN A 92 -6.57 -11.69 3.69
C ASN A 92 -5.88 -10.33 3.56
N LEU A 93 -5.13 -10.15 2.49
CA LEU A 93 -4.48 -8.90 2.14
C LEU A 93 -5.17 -8.32 0.91
N TYR A 94 -5.77 -7.16 1.08
CA TYR A 94 -6.40 -6.40 0.02
C TYR A 94 -5.54 -5.20 -0.33
N LYS A 95 -5.43 -4.91 -1.62
CA LYS A 95 -4.88 -3.66 -2.12
C LYS A 95 -6.03 -2.85 -2.68
N VAL A 96 -6.16 -1.62 -2.24
CA VAL A 96 -7.07 -0.68 -2.86
C VAL A 96 -6.43 -0.13 -4.13
N GLU A 97 -7.09 -0.29 -5.28
CA GLU A 97 -6.60 0.22 -6.56
C GLU A 97 -7.76 0.65 -7.44
N SER A 98 -7.84 1.93 -7.78
CA SER A 98 -8.92 2.41 -8.64
C SER A 98 -8.68 2.07 -10.10
N GLN A 99 -9.65 1.41 -10.71
CA GLN A 99 -9.66 1.11 -12.15
C GLN A 99 -9.93 2.34 -13.02
N ASN A 100 -10.50 3.39 -12.44
CA ASN A 100 -10.91 4.60 -13.16
C ASN A 100 -9.85 5.69 -13.17
N MET A 101 -8.62 5.38 -12.77
CA MET A 101 -7.53 6.34 -12.80
C MET A 101 -7.15 6.65 -14.24
N GLN A 102 -7.72 7.70 -14.81
CA GLN A 102 -7.25 8.27 -16.08
C GLN A 102 -5.81 8.76 -15.87
N ASN A 103 -5.01 8.62 -16.92
CA ASN A 103 -3.61 9.03 -16.87
C ASN A 103 -3.49 10.49 -16.37
N PRO A 104 -2.75 10.77 -15.28
CA PRO A 104 -2.61 12.14 -14.74
C PRO A 104 -2.11 13.17 -15.75
N ARG A 105 -1.51 12.72 -16.87
CA ARG A 105 -1.04 13.60 -17.96
C ARG A 105 -2.17 14.13 -18.85
N GLU A 106 -3.40 13.66 -18.68
CA GLU A 106 -4.57 14.08 -19.47
C GLU A 106 -5.33 15.25 -18.84
N TYR A 107 -4.96 15.67 -17.63
CA TYR A 107 -5.58 16.80 -16.94
C TYR A 107 -4.82 18.10 -17.18
N ASN A 108 -5.57 19.17 -17.50
CA ASN A 108 -4.98 20.50 -17.76
C ASN A 108 -4.64 21.25 -16.47
N SER A 109 -5.18 20.84 -15.33
CA SER A 109 -4.91 21.44 -14.02
C SER A 109 -5.10 20.44 -12.87
N TYR A 110 -4.46 20.72 -11.73
CA TYR A 110 -4.65 19.98 -10.50
C TYR A 110 -6.09 19.98 -10.00
N GLU A 111 -6.81 21.11 -10.19
CA GLU A 111 -8.22 21.24 -9.82
C GLU A 111 -9.13 20.36 -10.69
N GLU A 112 -8.82 20.24 -11.99
CA GLU A 112 -9.51 19.35 -12.90
C GLU A 112 -9.25 17.89 -12.53
N MET A 113 -8.01 17.56 -12.22
CA MET A 113 -7.64 16.24 -11.70
C MET A 113 -8.45 15.88 -10.46
N LEU A 114 -8.48 16.75 -9.44
CA LEU A 114 -9.24 16.49 -8.20
C LEU A 114 -10.73 16.32 -8.42
N LYS A 115 -11.34 17.08 -9.34
CA LYS A 115 -12.77 16.92 -9.68
C LYS A 115 -13.07 15.57 -10.33
N ASN A 116 -12.13 15.06 -11.13
CA ASN A 116 -12.30 13.78 -11.80
C ASN A 116 -11.94 12.59 -10.88
N PHE A 117 -11.12 12.82 -9.85
CA PHE A 117 -10.87 11.84 -8.78
C PHE A 117 -12.10 11.61 -7.88
N SER A 118 -13.07 12.52 -7.85
CA SER A 118 -14.36 12.30 -7.18
C SER A 118 -15.32 11.41 -7.97
N GLY A 119 -14.86 10.76 -9.05
CA GLY A 119 -15.60 9.77 -9.81
C GLY A 119 -16.01 8.56 -8.99
N GLU A 120 -16.88 7.72 -9.55
CA GLU A 120 -17.37 6.51 -8.90
C GLU A 120 -16.20 5.62 -8.46
N ALA A 121 -15.94 5.61 -7.17
CA ALA A 121 -14.97 4.70 -6.56
C ALA A 121 -15.71 3.39 -6.23
N TYR A 122 -15.40 2.32 -6.94
CA TYR A 122 -15.96 0.99 -6.68
C TYR A 122 -15.38 0.37 -5.38
N GLY A 123 -15.64 1.04 -4.26
CA GLY A 123 -15.12 0.68 -2.93
C GLY A 123 -13.71 1.21 -2.64
N GLY A 124 -13.01 1.78 -3.62
CA GLY A 124 -11.63 2.26 -3.45
C GLY A 124 -11.48 3.39 -2.42
N ASN A 125 -12.56 4.08 -2.08
CA ASN A 125 -12.61 5.08 -1.00
C ASN A 125 -12.87 4.48 0.39
N LEU A 126 -12.98 3.15 0.51
CA LEU A 126 -13.27 2.42 1.75
C LEU A 126 -14.58 2.89 2.44
N VAL A 127 -15.55 3.32 1.65
CA VAL A 127 -16.87 3.74 2.13
C VAL A 127 -17.88 2.65 1.81
N TYR A 128 -18.78 2.35 2.75
CA TYR A 128 -19.88 1.42 2.50
C TYR A 128 -20.85 2.00 1.46
N THR A 129 -21.12 1.24 0.42
CA THR A 129 -22.06 1.57 -0.65
C THR A 129 -23.33 0.74 -0.52
N ASP A 130 -23.19 -0.58 -0.58
CA ASP A 130 -24.27 -1.55 -0.47
C ASP A 130 -23.72 -2.95 -0.10
N ASP A 131 -24.56 -3.96 -0.07
CA ASP A 131 -24.18 -5.34 0.28
C ASP A 131 -23.76 -6.17 -0.97
N ASP A 132 -23.57 -5.56 -2.16
CA ASP A 132 -23.15 -6.26 -3.37
C ASP A 132 -21.61 -6.25 -3.50
N ILE A 133 -21.02 -7.44 -3.67
CA ILE A 133 -19.58 -7.60 -3.86
C ILE A 133 -19.07 -6.81 -5.08
N SER A 134 -19.86 -6.73 -6.14
CA SER A 134 -19.48 -6.03 -7.38
C SER A 134 -19.30 -4.53 -7.20
N SER A 135 -19.90 -3.94 -6.18
CA SER A 135 -19.73 -2.53 -5.83
C SER A 135 -18.34 -2.20 -5.23
N TYR A 136 -17.51 -3.22 -4.99
CA TYR A 136 -16.19 -3.10 -4.37
C TYR A 136 -15.08 -3.70 -5.24
N ALA A 137 -15.22 -3.61 -6.56
CA ALA A 137 -14.26 -4.16 -7.52
C ALA A 137 -12.84 -3.60 -7.33
N ASP A 138 -12.72 -2.31 -6.98
CA ASP A 138 -11.43 -1.65 -6.71
C ASP A 138 -10.66 -2.24 -5.51
N ILE A 139 -11.31 -3.05 -4.68
CA ILE A 139 -10.68 -3.80 -3.58
C ILE A 139 -10.52 -5.27 -3.95
N PHE A 140 -11.60 -5.90 -4.44
CA PHE A 140 -11.65 -7.35 -4.55
C PHE A 140 -11.00 -7.92 -5.79
N ASP A 141 -10.83 -7.13 -6.84
CA ASP A 141 -10.13 -7.56 -8.05
C ASP A 141 -8.59 -7.48 -7.90
N TYR A 142 -8.11 -6.81 -6.85
CA TYR A 142 -6.68 -6.63 -6.55
C TYR A 142 -6.24 -7.32 -5.25
N THR A 143 -6.91 -8.40 -4.88
CA THR A 143 -6.49 -9.21 -3.73
C THR A 143 -5.11 -9.82 -3.98
N ILE A 144 -4.18 -9.60 -3.07
CA ILE A 144 -2.80 -10.09 -3.20
C ILE A 144 -2.72 -11.58 -2.89
N LEU A 145 -3.52 -12.05 -1.93
CA LEU A 145 -3.60 -13.47 -1.59
C LEU A 145 -4.78 -14.12 -2.32
N ASN A 146 -4.49 -15.08 -3.21
CA ASN A 146 -5.48 -15.80 -4.01
C ASN A 146 -6.42 -16.73 -3.18
N ARG A 147 -6.64 -16.42 -1.90
CA ARG A 147 -7.42 -17.26 -0.95
C ARG A 147 -8.74 -16.62 -0.55
N THR A 148 -9.02 -15.41 -1.02
CA THR A 148 -10.19 -14.63 -0.61
C THR A 148 -11.48 -15.27 -1.08
N SER A 149 -12.28 -15.78 -0.13
CA SER A 149 -13.60 -16.34 -0.38
C SER A 149 -14.69 -15.25 -0.40
N ASN A 150 -15.88 -15.58 -0.89
CA ASN A 150 -17.02 -14.67 -0.76
C ASN A 150 -17.38 -14.34 0.69
N VAL A 151 -17.13 -15.26 1.61
CA VAL A 151 -17.33 -15.02 3.05
C VAL A 151 -16.42 -13.90 3.54
N ASP A 152 -15.18 -13.90 3.10
CA ASP A 152 -14.21 -12.88 3.47
C ASP A 152 -14.57 -11.52 2.87
N LYS A 153 -15.06 -11.51 1.63
CA LYS A 153 -15.54 -10.29 0.97
C LYS A 153 -16.73 -9.68 1.72
N TYR A 154 -17.73 -10.50 2.07
CA TYR A 154 -18.86 -10.03 2.87
C TYR A 154 -18.44 -9.56 4.27
N ARG A 155 -17.42 -10.17 4.87
CA ARG A 155 -16.87 -9.70 6.16
C ARG A 155 -16.32 -8.29 6.02
N LEU A 156 -15.52 -7.99 4.98
CA LEU A 156 -15.02 -6.65 4.75
C LEU A 156 -16.15 -5.65 4.49
N ILE A 157 -17.15 -6.00 3.67
CA ILE A 157 -18.33 -5.15 3.44
C ILE A 157 -19.04 -4.84 4.75
N ASN A 158 -19.21 -5.84 5.62
CA ASN A 158 -19.83 -5.63 6.93
C ASN A 158 -18.98 -4.71 7.84
N ILE A 159 -17.66 -4.80 7.78
CA ILE A 159 -16.77 -3.87 8.50
C ILE A 159 -17.00 -2.43 7.98
N LEU A 160 -17.02 -2.22 6.65
CA LEU A 160 -17.28 -0.90 6.07
C LEU A 160 -18.66 -0.37 6.47
N LYS A 161 -19.68 -1.25 6.52
CA LYS A 161 -21.02 -0.91 7.00
C LYS A 161 -21.02 -0.44 8.45
N ASN A 162 -20.38 -1.19 9.33
CA ASN A 162 -20.29 -0.84 10.75
C ASN A 162 -19.51 0.47 10.95
N LEU A 163 -18.46 0.70 10.17
CA LEU A 163 -17.73 1.98 10.18
C LEU A 163 -18.64 3.14 9.77
N SER A 164 -19.44 2.98 8.70
CA SER A 164 -20.37 4.01 8.23
C SER A 164 -21.48 4.31 9.24
N GLU A 165 -21.96 3.28 9.92
CA GLU A 165 -22.99 3.38 10.96
C GLU A 165 -22.43 3.75 12.33
N LYS A 166 -21.09 3.84 12.49
CA LYS A 166 -20.38 4.09 13.74
C LYS A 166 -20.72 3.07 14.83
N LYS A 167 -20.83 1.80 14.44
CA LYS A 167 -21.17 0.69 15.33
C LYS A 167 -19.98 -0.24 15.50
N GLU A 168 -19.79 -0.74 16.70
CA GLU A 168 -18.84 -1.81 17.03
C GLU A 168 -17.42 -1.59 16.48
N LEU A 169 -16.93 -0.33 16.47
CA LEU A 169 -15.66 0.02 15.85
C LEU A 169 -14.48 -0.81 16.38
N GLU A 170 -14.44 -1.05 17.69
CA GLU A 170 -13.38 -1.82 18.35
C GLU A 170 -13.40 -3.30 17.98
N ASN A 171 -14.53 -3.81 17.46
CA ASN A 171 -14.64 -5.17 16.95
C ASN A 171 -14.32 -5.27 15.45
N CYS A 172 -14.25 -4.13 14.77
CA CYS A 172 -14.07 -4.05 13.32
C CYS A 172 -12.64 -3.72 12.91
N ILE A 173 -11.96 -2.86 13.68
CA ILE A 173 -10.64 -2.34 13.37
C ILE A 173 -9.81 -2.19 14.64
N ASP A 174 -8.48 -2.17 14.50
CA ASP A 174 -7.60 -1.66 15.54
C ASP A 174 -7.69 -0.12 15.55
N VAL A 175 -8.57 0.39 16.43
CA VAL A 175 -8.86 1.84 16.50
C VAL A 175 -7.61 2.64 16.85
N ASP A 176 -6.75 2.12 17.73
CA ASP A 176 -5.52 2.81 18.14
C ASP A 176 -4.52 2.90 16.98
N GLU A 177 -4.31 1.83 16.23
CA GLU A 177 -3.43 1.83 15.05
C GLU A 177 -3.97 2.76 13.96
N VAL A 178 -5.27 2.71 13.67
CA VAL A 178 -5.92 3.59 12.69
C VAL A 178 -5.79 5.07 13.07
N LEU A 179 -5.97 5.42 14.35
CA LEU A 179 -5.81 6.80 14.82
C LEU A 179 -4.36 7.28 14.68
N ARG A 180 -3.37 6.45 14.97
CA ARG A 180 -1.95 6.76 14.77
C ARG A 180 -1.64 6.93 13.28
N TYR A 181 -2.16 6.06 12.42
CA TYR A 181 -2.04 6.17 10.98
C TYR A 181 -2.63 7.50 10.46
N PHE A 182 -3.83 7.87 10.90
CA PHE A 182 -4.46 9.13 10.53
C PHE A 182 -3.66 10.34 11.00
N ALA A 183 -3.13 10.31 12.22
CA ALA A 183 -2.32 11.39 12.74
C ALA A 183 -1.08 11.66 11.89
N VAL A 184 -0.35 10.61 11.52
CA VAL A 184 0.86 10.73 10.69
C VAL A 184 0.50 11.23 9.29
N ASN A 185 -0.48 10.61 8.62
CA ASN A 185 -0.84 11.00 7.26
C ASN A 185 -1.42 12.41 7.17
N SER A 186 -2.18 12.84 8.19
CA SER A 186 -2.67 14.22 8.28
C SER A 186 -1.52 15.22 8.49
N PHE A 187 -0.52 14.89 9.31
CA PHE A 187 0.67 15.72 9.51
C PHE A 187 1.50 15.83 8.24
N LEU A 188 1.68 14.74 7.51
CA LEU A 188 2.41 14.69 6.25
C LEU A 188 1.65 15.34 5.09
N VAL A 189 0.36 15.66 5.27
CA VAL A 189 -0.53 16.08 4.17
C VAL A 189 -0.49 15.04 3.04
N ASN A 190 -0.50 13.75 3.40
CA ASN A 190 -0.45 12.68 2.42
C ASN A 190 -1.81 12.58 1.70
N LEU A 191 -1.85 13.04 0.46
CA LEU A 191 -3.07 13.04 -0.35
C LEU A 191 -3.43 11.64 -0.85
N ASP A 192 -2.44 10.76 -0.97
CA ASP A 192 -2.59 9.36 -1.40
C ASP A 192 -2.64 8.45 -0.15
N SER A 193 -3.72 8.60 0.60
CA SER A 193 -4.00 7.82 1.81
C SER A 193 -5.49 7.80 2.10
N THR A 194 -5.93 6.95 3.04
CA THR A 194 -7.34 6.84 3.46
C THR A 194 -7.92 8.18 3.97
N VAL A 195 -7.09 9.10 4.44
CA VAL A 195 -7.51 10.45 4.86
C VAL A 195 -7.37 11.50 3.76
N GLY A 196 -6.79 11.13 2.63
CA GLY A 196 -6.59 12.01 1.49
C GLY A 196 -7.67 11.86 0.41
N PRO A 197 -7.76 12.80 -0.53
CA PRO A 197 -8.70 12.71 -1.64
C PRO A 197 -8.29 11.68 -2.71
N ILE A 198 -7.06 11.17 -2.67
CA ILE A 198 -6.48 10.25 -3.65
C ILE A 198 -6.18 8.93 -2.93
N ASN A 199 -7.21 8.20 -2.56
CA ASN A 199 -7.04 6.95 -1.81
C ASN A 199 -7.02 5.76 -2.78
N TYR A 200 -5.84 5.42 -3.34
CA TYR A 200 -5.70 4.34 -4.32
C TYR A 200 -4.60 3.33 -4.02
N THR A 201 -3.87 3.49 -2.93
CA THR A 201 -2.68 2.65 -2.65
C THR A 201 -2.66 2.04 -1.26
N ASP A 202 -3.74 2.15 -0.49
CA ASP A 202 -3.79 1.58 0.85
C ASP A 202 -3.90 0.05 0.81
N TYR A 203 -3.29 -0.58 1.81
CA TYR A 203 -3.38 -2.00 2.04
C TYR A 203 -4.21 -2.28 3.28
N ILE A 204 -5.11 -3.24 3.18
CA ILE A 204 -5.93 -3.70 4.29
C ILE A 204 -5.57 -5.15 4.58
N TYR A 205 -5.07 -5.42 5.77
CA TYR A 205 -4.84 -6.76 6.24
C TYR A 205 -5.86 -7.14 7.31
N ASN A 206 -6.59 -8.19 7.04
CA ASN A 206 -7.59 -8.74 7.96
C ASN A 206 -7.06 -10.03 8.57
N VAL A 207 -6.76 -10.01 9.87
CA VAL A 207 -6.40 -11.18 10.67
C VAL A 207 -7.68 -11.76 11.29
N TYR A 208 -7.80 -13.07 11.31
CA TYR A 208 -8.92 -13.78 11.93
C TYR A 208 -8.70 -13.95 13.43
#